data_1906a54df120b49f8979da3ba1b4071d
#
_entry.id   1906a54df120b49f8979da3ba1b4071d
#
_cell.length_a   1.000
_cell.length_b   1.000
_cell.length_c   1.000
_cell.angle_alpha   90.00
_cell.angle_beta   90.00
_cell.angle_gamma   90.00
#
_symmetry.space_group_name_H-M   'P 1'
#
loop_
_entity.id
_entity.type
_entity.pdbx_description
1 polymer ?
#
loop_
_entity_poly.entity_id
_entity_poly.type
_entity_poly.pdbx_seq_one_letter_code
_entity_poly.pdbx_strand_id
1 'polypeptide(L)'
;LRSGCSTNKILEVHGSMWRLQCLNVCSHVFWVEETVPLCTLDQKTMKASNYPICPQCGGTARPHILMFGDMDYIGHPEQEKNFENFLRKEVDLALLVGSSGAVPTNDYLALELKNRGAKLININPDQSANNIAQADVFIPLKSGDAFSQLGALIF
;
A
#
# COMPACT_ATOMS: atom_id res chain seq x y z
N LEU A 1 11.05 -7.37 2.74
CA LEU A 1 9.81 -7.06 3.49
C LEU A 1 9.71 -7.95 4.72
N ARG A 2 9.31 -7.37 5.86
CA ARG A 2 9.21 -8.09 7.14
C ARG A 2 8.13 -9.18 7.13
N SER A 3 7.16 -9.07 6.21
CA SER A 3 6.06 -10.04 6.05
C SER A 3 6.46 -11.37 5.42
N GLY A 4 7.66 -11.51 4.86
CA GLY A 4 8.07 -12.69 4.10
C GLY A 4 7.39 -12.82 2.72
N CYS A 5 6.51 -11.91 2.34
CA CYS A 5 5.89 -11.92 1.01
C CYS A 5 6.92 -11.55 -0.07
N SER A 6 6.85 -12.22 -1.21
CA SER A 6 7.66 -11.87 -2.37
C SER A 6 7.30 -10.48 -2.89
N THR A 7 8.29 -9.66 -3.20
CA THR A 7 8.10 -8.26 -3.63
C THR A 7 7.25 -8.13 -4.90
N ASN A 8 7.34 -9.11 -5.79
CA ASN A 8 6.53 -9.15 -7.02
C ASN A 8 5.04 -9.46 -6.81
N LYS A 9 4.62 -9.74 -5.57
CA LYS A 9 3.23 -9.98 -5.17
C LYS A 9 2.66 -8.87 -4.30
N ILE A 10 3.33 -7.72 -4.24
CA ILE A 10 2.93 -6.59 -3.42
C ILE A 10 2.69 -5.39 -4.31
N LEU A 11 1.57 -4.71 -4.06
CA LEU A 11 1.27 -3.38 -4.57
C LEU A 11 1.10 -2.44 -3.37
N GLU A 12 1.98 -1.46 -3.25
CA GLU A 12 1.87 -0.39 -2.25
C GLU A 12 1.10 0.78 -2.86
N VAL A 13 -0.23 0.70 -2.80
CA VAL A 13 -1.15 1.65 -3.48
C VAL A 13 -0.96 3.12 -3.10
N HIS A 14 -0.41 3.37 -1.93
CA HIS A 14 -0.09 4.73 -1.47
C HIS A 14 1.42 5.00 -1.43
N GLY A 15 2.22 4.14 -2.09
CA GLY A 15 3.67 4.25 -2.10
C GLY A 15 4.34 3.72 -0.84
N SER A 16 5.58 4.14 -0.63
CA SER A 16 6.41 3.72 0.49
C SER A 16 7.34 4.83 0.94
N MET A 17 7.42 5.06 2.24
CA MET A 17 8.38 6.01 2.82
C MET A 17 9.85 5.57 2.67
N TRP A 18 10.07 4.31 2.29
CA TRP A 18 11.40 3.76 2.00
C TRP A 18 11.87 4.00 0.57
N ARG A 19 11.12 4.76 -0.19
CA ARG A 19 11.46 5.19 -1.54
C ARG A 19 11.39 6.69 -1.67
N LEU A 20 12.11 7.20 -2.64
CA LEU A 20 12.02 8.58 -3.06
C LEU A 20 11.47 8.65 -4.50
N GLN A 21 10.83 9.76 -4.77
CA GLN A 21 10.35 10.15 -6.09
C GLN A 21 10.88 11.55 -6.39
N CYS A 22 11.21 11.81 -7.66
CA CYS A 22 11.58 13.14 -8.11
C CYS A 22 10.41 14.13 -7.96
N LEU A 23 10.67 15.29 -7.38
CA LEU A 23 9.68 16.37 -7.26
C LEU A 23 9.33 16.99 -8.63
N ASN A 24 10.28 16.99 -9.57
CA ASN A 24 10.09 17.53 -10.92
C ASN A 24 9.46 16.51 -11.90
N VAL A 25 8.97 15.39 -11.37
CA VAL A 25 8.28 14.34 -12.16
C VAL A 25 9.10 13.86 -13.36
N CYS A 26 10.36 13.54 -13.16
CA CYS A 26 11.20 12.95 -14.21
C CYS A 26 11.01 11.43 -14.37
N SER A 27 9.87 10.89 -13.90
CA SER A 27 9.48 9.46 -13.96
C SER A 27 10.45 8.51 -13.25
N HIS A 28 11.12 9.00 -12.19
CA HIS A 28 12.10 8.21 -11.47
C HIS A 28 11.64 7.92 -10.02
N VAL A 29 11.47 6.63 -9.73
CA VAL A 29 11.21 6.10 -8.39
C VAL A 29 12.39 5.24 -7.99
N PHE A 30 13.00 5.50 -6.84
CA PHE A 30 14.17 4.80 -6.37
C PHE A 30 14.11 4.45 -4.88
N TRP A 31 14.89 3.46 -4.49
CA TRP A 31 15.03 3.04 -3.10
C TRP A 31 15.93 3.97 -2.32
N VAL A 32 15.63 4.05 -1.03
CA VAL A 32 16.46 4.73 -0.04
C VAL A 32 17.08 3.67 0.88
N GLU A 33 18.35 3.79 1.18
CA GLU A 33 18.99 2.98 2.20
C GLU A 33 18.55 3.46 3.59
N GLU A 34 18.04 2.53 4.42
CA GLU A 34 17.50 2.82 5.77
C GLU A 34 18.50 3.49 6.71
N THR A 35 19.80 3.34 6.44
CA THR A 35 20.89 3.81 7.30
C THR A 35 21.32 5.25 7.03
N VAL A 36 20.88 5.84 5.92
CA VAL A 36 21.27 7.19 5.52
C VAL A 36 20.16 8.18 5.88
N PRO A 37 20.40 9.17 6.74
CA PRO A 37 19.45 10.22 6.99
C PRO A 37 19.14 10.98 5.69
N LEU A 38 17.86 11.01 5.28
CA LEU A 38 17.42 11.67 4.06
C LEU A 38 17.56 13.19 4.13
N CYS A 39 17.48 13.72 5.33
CA CYS A 39 17.62 15.17 5.59
C CYS A 39 18.04 15.39 7.05
N THR A 40 18.57 16.57 7.31
CA THR A 40 18.81 17.05 8.67
C THR A 40 17.61 17.89 9.11
N LEU A 41 16.99 17.52 10.24
CA LEU A 41 15.84 18.23 10.79
C LEU A 41 16.27 19.15 11.93
N ASP A 42 15.83 20.39 11.88
CA ASP A 42 15.80 21.27 13.04
C ASP A 42 14.65 20.82 13.95
N GLN A 43 14.98 20.29 15.12
CA GLN A 43 14.02 19.73 16.07
C GLN A 43 13.03 20.77 16.65
N LYS A 44 13.36 22.06 16.59
CA LYS A 44 12.49 23.12 17.11
C LYS A 44 11.47 23.57 16.06
N THR A 45 11.91 23.71 14.82
CA THR A 45 11.07 24.22 13.73
C THR A 45 10.49 23.12 12.86
N MET A 46 10.97 21.88 13.02
CA MET A 46 10.66 20.72 12.17
C MET A 46 10.93 20.96 10.68
N LYS A 47 11.85 21.88 10.38
CA LYS A 47 12.28 22.18 9.01
C LYS A 47 13.51 21.37 8.64
N ALA A 48 13.54 20.87 7.42
CA ALA A 48 14.73 20.26 6.86
C ALA A 48 15.71 21.33 6.36
N SER A 49 17.00 21.14 6.64
CA SER A 49 18.07 22.03 6.14
C SER A 49 18.64 21.61 4.80
N ASN A 50 18.42 20.36 4.42
CA ASN A 50 18.82 19.78 3.14
C ASN A 50 17.74 18.80 2.67
N TYR A 51 17.69 18.56 1.37
CA TYR A 51 16.74 17.65 0.76
C TYR A 51 17.49 16.60 -0.06
N PRO A 52 16.93 15.38 -0.19
CA PRO A 52 17.50 14.38 -1.09
C PRO A 52 17.41 14.86 -2.54
N ILE A 53 18.40 14.45 -3.34
CA ILE A 53 18.55 14.87 -4.73
C ILE A 53 18.22 13.71 -5.65
N CYS A 54 17.42 13.97 -6.67
CA CYS A 54 17.12 13.01 -7.72
C CYS A 54 18.39 12.68 -8.52
N PRO A 55 18.81 11.41 -8.59
CA PRO A 55 20.02 11.04 -9.30
C PRO A 55 19.91 11.20 -10.83
N GLN A 56 18.67 11.28 -11.36
CA GLN A 56 18.46 11.39 -12.79
C GLN A 56 18.53 12.84 -13.29
N CYS A 57 17.93 13.80 -12.58
CA CYS A 57 17.85 15.18 -13.07
C CYS A 57 18.52 16.20 -12.17
N GLY A 58 19.08 15.81 -11.01
CA GLY A 58 19.68 16.71 -10.03
C GLY A 58 18.68 17.57 -9.25
N GLY A 59 17.39 17.46 -9.50
CA GLY A 59 16.35 18.18 -8.77
C GLY A 59 16.06 17.56 -7.41
N THR A 60 15.24 18.23 -6.62
CA THR A 60 14.82 17.73 -5.29
C THR A 60 14.00 16.46 -5.43
N ALA A 61 14.24 15.53 -4.54
CA ALA A 61 13.40 14.33 -4.38
C ALA A 61 12.55 14.44 -3.10
N ARG A 62 11.40 13.75 -3.10
CA ARG A 62 10.48 13.67 -1.97
C ARG A 62 10.18 12.21 -1.62
N PRO A 63 9.68 11.91 -0.41
CA PRO A 63 9.17 10.59 -0.10
C PRO A 63 8.14 10.13 -1.14
N HIS A 64 8.24 8.88 -1.56
CA HIS A 64 7.31 8.26 -2.52
C HIS A 64 6.01 7.87 -1.81
N ILE A 65 5.24 8.87 -1.41
CA ILE A 65 3.96 8.73 -0.73
C ILE A 65 2.90 9.49 -1.52
N LEU A 66 1.82 8.82 -1.86
CA LEU A 66 0.64 9.43 -2.48
C LEU A 66 -0.10 10.29 -1.44
N MET A 67 -0.12 11.58 -1.65
CA MET A 67 -0.83 12.53 -0.80
C MET A 67 -2.20 12.87 -1.41
N PHE A 68 -3.13 13.42 -0.61
CA PHE A 68 -4.40 13.90 -1.12
C PHE A 68 -4.21 15.01 -2.15
N GLY A 69 -4.82 14.85 -3.33
CA GLY A 69 -4.67 15.81 -4.43
C GLY A 69 -3.32 15.80 -5.12
N ASP A 70 -2.49 14.79 -4.89
CA ASP A 70 -1.17 14.66 -5.48
C ASP A 70 -1.25 14.18 -6.93
N MET A 71 -1.26 15.12 -7.86
CA MET A 71 -1.29 14.84 -9.30
C MET A 71 0.07 14.45 -9.86
N ASP A 72 1.13 14.64 -9.09
CA ASP A 72 2.52 14.38 -9.50
C ASP A 72 3.06 13.07 -8.91
N TYR A 73 2.19 12.26 -8.27
CA TYR A 73 2.59 10.95 -7.79
C TYR A 73 2.87 10.02 -8.98
N ILE A 74 4.00 9.33 -8.90
CA ILE A 74 4.41 8.33 -9.90
C ILE A 74 4.24 6.94 -9.27
N GLY A 75 3.35 6.12 -9.83
CA GLY A 75 3.20 4.72 -9.41
C GLY A 75 4.50 3.93 -9.60
N HIS A 76 4.67 2.85 -8.85
CA HIS A 76 5.86 2.00 -9.00
C HIS A 76 5.69 1.08 -10.22
N PRO A 77 6.44 1.29 -11.32
CA PRO A 77 6.12 0.65 -12.62
C PRO A 77 6.10 -0.88 -12.56
N GLU A 78 7.01 -1.48 -11.79
CA GLU A 78 7.07 -2.94 -11.68
C GLU A 78 5.90 -3.50 -10.85
N GLN A 79 5.52 -2.83 -9.75
CA GLN A 79 4.38 -3.26 -8.94
C GLN A 79 3.07 -3.11 -9.70
N GLU A 80 2.88 -2.03 -10.42
CA GLU A 80 1.70 -1.80 -11.27
C GLU A 80 1.60 -2.86 -12.37
N LYS A 81 2.68 -3.13 -13.08
CA LYS A 81 2.73 -4.18 -14.09
C LYS A 81 2.40 -5.57 -13.52
N ASN A 82 2.93 -5.89 -12.33
CA ASN A 82 2.66 -7.16 -11.68
C ASN A 82 1.19 -7.26 -11.25
N PHE A 83 0.63 -6.15 -10.78
CA PHE A 83 -0.77 -6.05 -10.39
C PHE A 83 -1.71 -6.18 -11.59
N GLU A 84 -1.45 -5.51 -12.70
CA GLU A 84 -2.20 -5.68 -13.94
C GLU A 84 -2.20 -7.13 -14.42
N ASN A 85 -1.04 -7.79 -14.37
CA ASN A 85 -0.92 -9.20 -14.73
C ASN A 85 -1.69 -10.11 -13.76
N PHE A 86 -1.74 -9.75 -12.47
CA PHE A 86 -2.56 -10.46 -11.49
C PHE A 86 -4.05 -10.29 -11.79
N LEU A 87 -4.52 -9.08 -12.10
CA LEU A 87 -5.92 -8.82 -12.41
C LEU A 87 -6.45 -9.55 -13.66
N ARG A 88 -5.57 -10.04 -14.52
CA ARG A 88 -5.98 -10.88 -15.68
C ARG A 88 -6.31 -12.31 -15.31
N LYS A 89 -5.97 -12.72 -14.09
CA LYS A 89 -6.25 -14.09 -13.58
C LYS A 89 -7.61 -14.15 -12.92
N GLU A 90 -8.14 -15.35 -12.83
CA GLU A 90 -9.28 -15.63 -11.95
C GLU A 90 -8.83 -15.56 -10.49
N VAL A 91 -9.68 -14.98 -9.66
CA VAL A 91 -9.47 -14.83 -8.22
C VAL A 91 -10.67 -15.43 -7.51
N ASP A 92 -10.44 -16.49 -6.75
CA ASP A 92 -11.51 -17.20 -6.03
C ASP A 92 -11.85 -16.53 -4.70
N LEU A 93 -10.84 -15.92 -4.06
CA LEU A 93 -10.95 -15.38 -2.71
C LEU A 93 -10.20 -14.06 -2.58
N ALA A 94 -10.85 -13.06 -2.02
CA ALA A 94 -10.27 -11.79 -1.59
C ALA A 94 -10.40 -11.62 -0.07
N LEU A 95 -9.35 -11.16 0.56
CA LEU A 95 -9.34 -10.81 1.99
C LEU A 95 -9.17 -9.31 2.15
N LEU A 96 -10.11 -8.65 2.79
CA LEU A 96 -10.01 -7.27 3.23
C LEU A 96 -9.67 -7.27 4.72
N VAL A 97 -8.49 -6.78 5.10
CA VAL A 97 -7.99 -6.91 6.46
C VAL A 97 -7.68 -5.54 7.06
N GLY A 98 -8.39 -5.19 8.14
CA GLY A 98 -8.17 -3.96 8.90
C GLY A 98 -8.48 -2.67 8.16
N SER A 99 -9.23 -2.71 7.05
CA SER A 99 -9.65 -1.51 6.33
C SER A 99 -10.82 -0.85 7.05
N SER A 100 -10.70 0.46 7.32
CA SER A 100 -11.78 1.25 7.89
C SER A 100 -12.78 1.78 6.85
N GLY A 101 -12.43 1.71 5.56
CA GLY A 101 -13.20 2.33 4.48
C GLY A 101 -13.06 3.86 4.38
N ALA A 102 -12.32 4.51 5.30
CA ALA A 102 -12.13 5.96 5.29
C ALA A 102 -11.38 6.45 4.04
N VAL A 103 -10.46 5.67 3.53
CA VAL A 103 -9.81 5.85 2.22
C VAL A 103 -10.15 4.63 1.38
N PRO A 104 -11.06 4.75 0.39
CA PRO A 104 -11.75 3.60 -0.19
C PRO A 104 -10.95 2.85 -1.28
N THR A 105 -9.67 3.15 -1.48
CA THR A 105 -8.85 2.54 -2.54
C THR A 105 -8.90 1.01 -2.52
N ASN A 106 -8.66 0.41 -1.35
CA ASN A 106 -8.69 -1.04 -1.19
C ASN A 106 -10.11 -1.61 -1.28
N ASP A 107 -11.10 -0.83 -0.85
CA ASP A 107 -12.51 -1.25 -0.94
C ASP A 107 -13.00 -1.32 -2.38
N TYR A 108 -12.62 -0.37 -3.24
CA TYR A 108 -12.91 -0.44 -4.67
C TYR A 108 -12.27 -1.66 -5.33
N LEU A 109 -11.04 -1.98 -4.97
CA LEU A 109 -10.38 -3.18 -5.47
C LEU A 109 -11.10 -4.46 -5.00
N ALA A 110 -11.46 -4.52 -3.72
CA ALA A 110 -12.21 -5.65 -3.17
C ALA A 110 -13.59 -5.82 -3.85
N LEU A 111 -14.28 -4.70 -4.12
CA LEU A 111 -15.55 -4.69 -4.84
C LEU A 111 -15.38 -5.19 -6.29
N GLU A 112 -14.33 -4.75 -6.98
CA GLU A 112 -14.03 -5.22 -8.33
C GLU A 112 -13.79 -6.72 -8.37
N LEU A 113 -12.96 -7.24 -7.47
CA LEU A 113 -12.70 -8.69 -7.38
C LEU A 113 -13.99 -9.46 -7.08
N LYS A 114 -14.82 -8.96 -6.17
CA LYS A 114 -16.11 -9.57 -5.85
C LYS A 114 -17.06 -9.59 -7.07
N ASN A 115 -17.13 -8.49 -7.81
CA ASN A 115 -17.95 -8.39 -9.03
C ASN A 115 -17.48 -9.36 -10.13
N ARG A 116 -16.20 -9.77 -10.07
CA ARG A 116 -15.60 -10.77 -10.96
C ARG A 116 -15.77 -12.21 -10.46
N GLY A 117 -16.48 -12.39 -9.34
CA GLY A 117 -16.83 -13.72 -8.80
C GLY A 117 -16.03 -14.18 -7.59
N ALA A 118 -15.04 -13.41 -7.13
CA ALA A 118 -14.31 -13.74 -5.91
C ALA A 118 -15.21 -13.70 -4.68
N LYS A 119 -15.02 -14.60 -3.74
CA LYS A 119 -15.60 -14.50 -2.40
C LYS A 119 -14.81 -13.47 -1.60
N LEU A 120 -15.49 -12.58 -0.90
CA LEU A 120 -14.88 -11.53 -0.07
C LEU A 120 -15.04 -11.84 1.41
N ILE A 121 -13.92 -11.95 2.11
CA ILE A 121 -13.89 -12.04 3.57
C ILE A 121 -13.31 -10.73 4.12
N ASN A 122 -14.03 -10.10 5.05
CA ASN A 122 -13.54 -8.93 5.77
C ASN A 122 -13.15 -9.33 7.21
N ILE A 123 -11.90 -9.07 7.58
CA ILE A 123 -11.35 -9.31 8.92
C ILE A 123 -11.12 -7.95 9.56
N ASN A 124 -11.97 -7.57 10.51
CA ASN A 124 -11.87 -6.27 11.14
C ASN A 124 -12.50 -6.32 12.54
N PRO A 125 -11.80 -5.89 13.61
CA PRO A 125 -12.37 -5.80 14.94
C PRO A 125 -13.49 -4.75 15.04
N ASP A 126 -13.47 -3.75 14.17
CA ASP A 126 -14.49 -2.69 14.12
C ASP A 126 -15.65 -3.10 13.20
N GLN A 127 -16.76 -3.47 13.81
CA GLN A 127 -17.99 -3.83 13.09
C GLN A 127 -18.70 -2.63 12.47
N SER A 128 -18.33 -1.42 12.86
CA SER A 128 -18.87 -0.18 12.29
C SER A 128 -18.08 0.32 11.08
N ALA A 129 -16.99 -0.35 10.72
CA ALA A 129 -16.20 0.00 9.54
C ALA A 129 -17.09 0.01 8.29
N ASN A 130 -17.22 1.18 7.68
CA ASN A 130 -18.13 1.40 6.55
C ASN A 130 -17.42 1.09 5.23
N ASN A 131 -17.26 -0.19 4.93
CA ASN A 131 -16.66 -0.64 3.70
C ASN A 131 -17.67 -0.62 2.54
N ILE A 132 -17.28 -0.09 1.39
CA ILE A 132 -18.09 -0.03 0.17
C ILE A 132 -18.40 -1.45 -0.33
N ALA A 133 -17.41 -2.34 -0.29
CA ALA A 133 -17.57 -3.73 -0.66
C ALA A 133 -18.15 -4.52 0.53
N GLN A 134 -19.43 -4.89 0.43
CA GLN A 134 -20.03 -5.79 1.41
C GLN A 134 -19.41 -7.18 1.33
N ALA A 135 -18.83 -7.66 2.42
CA ALA A 135 -18.20 -8.96 2.50
C ALA A 135 -19.25 -10.10 2.49
N ASP A 136 -18.87 -11.24 1.91
CA ASP A 136 -19.65 -12.47 2.03
C ASP A 136 -19.53 -13.07 3.43
N VAL A 137 -18.36 -12.88 4.06
CA VAL A 137 -18.09 -13.29 5.44
C VAL A 137 -17.42 -12.15 6.18
N PHE A 138 -17.88 -11.84 7.38
CA PHE A 138 -17.26 -10.86 8.28
C PHE A 138 -16.71 -11.56 9.52
N ILE A 139 -15.43 -11.32 9.83
CA ILE A 139 -14.75 -11.87 11.01
C ILE A 139 -14.40 -10.73 11.96
N PRO A 140 -15.08 -10.56 13.12
CA PRO A 140 -14.91 -9.45 14.03
C PRO A 140 -13.71 -9.64 14.96
N LEU A 141 -12.53 -9.88 14.39
CA LEU A 141 -11.30 -10.13 15.13
C LEU A 141 -10.17 -9.24 14.64
N LYS A 142 -9.17 -9.02 15.48
CA LYS A 142 -7.88 -8.49 15.05
C LYS A 142 -7.21 -9.48 14.09
N SER A 143 -6.49 -8.99 13.12
CA SER A 143 -5.86 -9.83 12.09
C SER A 143 -4.96 -10.93 12.68
N GLY A 144 -4.16 -10.61 13.71
CA GLY A 144 -3.31 -11.61 14.38
C GLY A 144 -4.11 -12.76 14.99
N ASP A 145 -5.22 -12.45 15.66
CA ASP A 145 -6.08 -13.47 16.31
C ASP A 145 -6.79 -14.32 15.25
N ALA A 146 -7.30 -13.68 14.18
CA ALA A 146 -7.96 -14.38 13.08
C ALA A 146 -7.01 -15.33 12.37
N PHE A 147 -5.82 -14.87 11.99
CA PHE A 147 -4.86 -15.73 11.29
C PHE A 147 -4.28 -16.83 12.18
N SER A 148 -4.12 -16.60 13.50
CA SER A 148 -3.73 -17.65 14.44
C SER A 148 -4.75 -18.77 14.51
N GLN A 149 -6.04 -18.42 14.57
CA GLN A 149 -7.13 -19.41 14.59
C GLN A 149 -7.25 -20.16 13.25
N LEU A 150 -7.16 -19.45 12.13
CA LEU A 150 -7.17 -20.07 10.80
C LEU A 150 -5.97 -21.01 10.60
N GLY A 151 -4.78 -20.61 11.05
CA GLY A 151 -3.59 -21.45 10.99
C GLY A 151 -3.76 -22.76 11.79
N ALA A 152 -4.36 -22.70 12.97
CA ALA A 152 -4.64 -23.89 13.79
C ALA A 152 -5.68 -24.86 13.17
N LEU A 153 -6.47 -24.40 12.19
CA LEU A 153 -7.45 -25.24 11.48
C LEU A 153 -6.87 -25.90 10.22
N ILE A 154 -5.76 -25.37 9.69
CA ILE A 154 -5.17 -25.78 8.41
C ILE A 154 -3.93 -26.66 8.62
N PHE A 155 -3.21 -26.48 9.73
CA PHE A 155 -1.98 -27.16 10.10
C PHE A 155 -2.12 -27.89 11.45
#